data_fe524751949181118878311644208e7f
#
_entry.id   fe524751949181118878311644208e7f
#
_cell.length_a   1.000
_cell.length_b   1.000
_cell.length_c   1.000
_cell.angle_alpha   90.00
_cell.angle_beta   90.00
_cell.angle_gamma   90.00
#
_symmetry.space_group_name_H-M   'P 1'
#
loop_
_entity.id
_entity.type
_entity.pdbx_description
1 polymer ?
#
loop_
_entity_poly.entity_id
_entity_poly.type
_entity_poly.pdbx_seq_one_letter_code
_entity_poly.pdbx_strand_id
1 'polypeptide(L)'
;MSGRSLGWVAGTAAAVLVAAGAITYAVAQDGGGPPARTPDAKSADAGFARDMAVHHQQAVEMSYIVRDRTKDEEVRRLAYDIAQTQANQRGMLLGWLDLWGLPKVSADPPMTWMGMRGMPPGEDGALMPGMATNTELKKLQSLDGKQAEVFYLQLMTEHHKGGIHMAEGCADKCAVGAEKRLAQGMVDAQQSEIELMAGMLKERGAHPRS
;
A
#
# COMPACT_ATOMS: atom_id res chain seq x y z
N MET A 1 -23.14 70.44 -16.14
CA MET A 1 -22.71 69.37 -17.02
C MET A 1 -21.65 68.53 -16.29
N SER A 2 -22.08 67.41 -15.86
CA SER A 2 -21.40 66.14 -15.73
C SER A 2 -20.08 66.05 -14.95
N GLY A 3 -20.16 65.93 -13.61
CA GLY A 3 -19.11 65.34 -12.79
C GLY A 3 -19.35 63.85 -12.66
N ARG A 4 -18.44 62.99 -13.18
CA ARG A 4 -18.48 61.55 -13.01
C ARG A 4 -17.51 61.13 -11.92
N SER A 5 -18.10 60.50 -10.93
CA SER A 5 -17.53 59.85 -9.76
C SER A 5 -16.36 58.89 -10.08
N LEU A 6 -15.21 59.18 -9.48
CA LEU A 6 -14.07 58.26 -9.38
C LEU A 6 -13.97 57.84 -7.92
N GLY A 7 -14.53 56.72 -7.58
CA GLY A 7 -14.53 56.27 -6.19
C GLY A 7 -15.08 54.87 -5.99
N TRP A 8 -14.42 53.82 -6.53
CA TRP A 8 -14.76 52.43 -6.14
C TRP A 8 -13.70 51.41 -6.64
N VAL A 9 -12.41 51.63 -6.41
CA VAL A 9 -11.37 50.65 -6.72
C VAL A 9 -10.43 50.34 -5.54
N ALA A 10 -10.51 51.08 -4.43
CA ALA A 10 -9.56 50.93 -3.34
C ALA A 10 -9.96 49.88 -2.25
N GLY A 11 -11.19 49.32 -2.32
CA GLY A 11 -11.69 48.44 -1.26
C GLY A 11 -11.40 46.96 -1.43
N THR A 12 -11.13 46.48 -2.65
CA THR A 12 -11.01 45.01 -2.90
C THR A 12 -9.58 44.49 -2.76
N ALA A 13 -8.55 45.31 -2.92
CA ALA A 13 -7.16 44.85 -2.81
C ALA A 13 -6.73 44.56 -1.33
N ALA A 14 -7.27 45.34 -0.36
CA ALA A 14 -6.94 45.16 1.04
C ALA A 14 -7.53 43.86 1.66
N ALA A 15 -8.73 43.46 1.20
CA ALA A 15 -9.39 42.25 1.71
C ALA A 15 -8.68 40.96 1.24
N VAL A 16 -8.12 40.93 0.03
CA VAL A 16 -7.40 39.75 -0.49
C VAL A 16 -6.05 39.55 0.20
N LEU A 17 -5.35 40.65 0.54
CA LEU A 17 -4.07 40.57 1.25
C LEU A 17 -4.22 40.09 2.70
N VAL A 18 -5.32 40.43 3.38
CA VAL A 18 -5.60 39.98 4.75
C VAL A 18 -5.98 38.50 4.74
N ALA A 19 -6.75 38.05 3.74
CA ALA A 19 -7.11 36.63 3.62
C ALA A 19 -5.88 35.75 3.27
N ALA A 20 -5.00 36.20 2.39
CA ALA A 20 -3.75 35.50 2.07
C ALA A 20 -2.78 35.47 3.26
N GLY A 21 -2.68 36.55 4.03
CA GLY A 21 -1.88 36.61 5.25
C GLY A 21 -2.42 35.69 6.37
N ALA A 22 -3.74 35.58 6.52
CA ALA A 22 -4.36 34.70 7.51
C ALA A 22 -4.19 33.22 7.15
N ILE A 23 -4.25 32.87 5.85
CA ILE A 23 -4.03 31.47 5.39
C ILE A 23 -2.57 31.07 5.58
N THR A 24 -1.61 31.94 5.23
CA THR A 24 -0.18 31.65 5.46
C THR A 24 0.16 31.59 6.94
N TYR A 25 -0.47 32.39 7.81
CA TYR A 25 -0.28 32.33 9.23
C TYR A 25 -0.88 31.07 9.87
N ALA A 26 -2.06 30.62 9.42
CA ALA A 26 -2.68 29.37 9.89
C ALA A 26 -1.85 28.13 9.48
N VAL A 27 -1.33 28.08 8.26
CA VAL A 27 -0.44 27.00 7.80
C VAL A 27 0.89 27.01 8.56
N ALA A 28 1.41 28.17 8.94
CA ALA A 28 2.64 28.27 9.73
C ALA A 28 2.45 27.88 11.21
N GLN A 29 1.23 28.00 11.76
CA GLN A 29 0.94 27.60 13.15
C GLN A 29 0.66 26.08 13.31
N ASP A 30 0.13 25.41 12.27
CA ASP A 30 -0.02 23.96 12.29
C ASP A 30 1.32 23.19 12.13
N GLY A 31 2.41 23.91 11.81
CA GLY A 31 3.77 23.35 11.69
C GLY A 31 4.61 23.36 12.98
N GLY A 32 4.08 23.80 14.11
CA GLY A 32 4.82 24.06 15.36
C GLY A 32 4.86 22.93 16.38
N GLY A 33 4.54 21.69 16.00
CA GLY A 33 4.87 20.53 16.83
C GLY A 33 6.38 20.24 16.81
N PRO A 34 6.94 19.58 17.85
CA PRO A 34 8.32 19.15 17.83
C PRO A 34 8.54 18.36 16.54
N PRO A 35 9.69 18.53 15.85
CA PRO A 35 9.96 17.83 14.59
C PRO A 35 9.69 16.35 14.79
N ALA A 36 8.85 15.77 13.91
CA ALA A 36 8.51 14.36 13.99
C ALA A 36 9.82 13.57 14.03
N ARG A 37 10.02 12.81 15.10
CA ARG A 37 11.26 12.06 15.30
C ARG A 37 11.39 11.07 14.15
N THR A 38 12.46 11.21 13.36
CA THR A 38 12.77 10.26 12.30
C THR A 38 12.89 8.85 12.87
N PRO A 39 12.18 7.86 12.33
CA PRO A 39 12.30 6.48 12.76
C PRO A 39 13.76 5.99 12.64
N ASP A 40 14.18 5.10 13.54
CA ASP A 40 15.47 4.44 13.39
C ASP A 40 15.36 3.19 12.49
N ALA A 41 16.51 2.65 12.08
CA ALA A 41 16.59 1.54 11.15
C ALA A 41 15.95 0.23 11.67
N LYS A 42 15.75 0.09 12.99
CA LYS A 42 15.16 -1.08 13.65
C LYS A 42 13.73 -0.82 14.14
N SER A 43 13.20 0.37 13.91
CA SER A 43 11.81 0.71 14.27
C SER A 43 10.80 -0.16 13.52
N ALA A 44 9.58 -0.24 14.06
CA ALA A 44 8.47 -0.90 13.39
C ALA A 44 8.16 -0.24 12.04
N ASP A 45 8.22 1.10 11.99
CA ASP A 45 8.01 1.89 10.78
C ASP A 45 8.99 1.47 9.67
N ALA A 46 10.30 1.47 9.96
CA ALA A 46 11.30 1.09 8.97
C ALA A 46 11.22 -0.38 8.56
N GLY A 47 10.86 -1.26 9.48
CA GLY A 47 10.67 -2.69 9.24
C GLY A 47 9.46 -2.95 8.35
N PHE A 48 8.33 -2.37 8.70
CA PHE A 48 7.10 -2.44 7.90
C PHE A 48 7.29 -1.89 6.49
N ALA A 49 7.90 -0.70 6.37
CA ALA A 49 8.14 -0.09 5.07
C ALA A 49 8.96 -0.99 4.13
N ARG A 50 10.00 -1.68 4.65
CA ARG A 50 10.81 -2.63 3.86
C ARG A 50 10.05 -3.87 3.47
N ASP A 51 9.46 -4.53 4.47
CA ASP A 51 8.84 -5.83 4.28
C ASP A 51 7.57 -5.74 3.43
N MET A 52 6.72 -4.76 3.70
CA MET A 52 5.51 -4.54 2.91
C MET A 52 5.82 -4.08 1.47
N ALA A 53 6.93 -3.35 1.25
CA ALA A 53 7.34 -3.01 -0.11
C ALA A 53 7.75 -4.26 -0.93
N VAL A 54 8.39 -5.25 -0.30
CA VAL A 54 8.73 -6.53 -0.93
C VAL A 54 7.48 -7.37 -1.15
N HIS A 55 6.60 -7.45 -0.15
CA HIS A 55 5.33 -8.16 -0.23
C HIS A 55 4.47 -7.62 -1.39
N HIS A 56 4.27 -6.31 -1.48
CA HIS A 56 3.51 -5.66 -2.56
C HIS A 56 4.11 -5.89 -3.94
N GLN A 57 5.44 -5.98 -4.06
CA GLN A 57 6.08 -6.28 -5.35
C GLN A 57 5.59 -7.60 -5.93
N GLN A 58 5.38 -8.62 -5.09
CA GLN A 58 4.90 -9.92 -5.56
C GLN A 58 3.43 -9.87 -6.01
N ALA A 59 2.56 -9.14 -5.32
CA ALA A 59 1.18 -8.95 -5.78
C ALA A 59 1.12 -8.30 -7.16
N VAL A 60 1.96 -7.29 -7.38
CA VAL A 60 2.09 -6.63 -8.69
C VAL A 60 2.53 -7.63 -9.76
N GLU A 61 3.53 -8.48 -9.47
CA GLU A 61 4.01 -9.53 -10.37
C GLU A 61 2.91 -10.53 -10.70
N MET A 62 2.24 -11.11 -9.71
CA MET A 62 1.14 -12.05 -9.92
C MET A 62 0.01 -11.44 -10.74
N SER A 63 -0.30 -10.18 -10.51
CA SER A 63 -1.34 -9.45 -11.24
C SER A 63 -1.00 -9.26 -12.71
N TYR A 64 0.23 -8.93 -13.03
CA TYR A 64 0.67 -8.85 -14.44
C TYR A 64 0.68 -10.23 -15.10
N ILE A 65 1.14 -11.28 -14.40
CA ILE A 65 1.11 -12.65 -14.94
C ILE A 65 -0.32 -13.04 -15.33
N VAL A 66 -1.29 -12.93 -14.43
CA VAL A 66 -2.65 -13.38 -14.73
C VAL A 66 -3.31 -12.57 -15.84
N ARG A 67 -3.03 -11.28 -15.95
CA ARG A 67 -3.55 -10.43 -17.04
C ARG A 67 -3.14 -10.91 -18.43
N ASP A 68 -1.98 -11.52 -18.54
CA ASP A 68 -1.49 -12.09 -19.79
C ASP A 68 -2.04 -13.51 -20.04
N ARG A 69 -2.64 -14.14 -19.02
CA ARG A 69 -3.11 -15.53 -19.03
C ARG A 69 -4.63 -15.69 -19.13
N THR A 70 -5.39 -14.60 -19.01
CA THR A 70 -6.84 -14.62 -19.11
C THR A 70 -7.39 -13.50 -19.97
N LYS A 71 -8.57 -13.76 -20.56
CA LYS A 71 -9.40 -12.75 -21.24
C LYS A 71 -10.62 -12.34 -20.41
N ASP A 72 -10.81 -12.93 -19.24
CA ASP A 72 -11.89 -12.59 -18.34
C ASP A 72 -11.72 -11.15 -17.83
N GLU A 73 -12.70 -10.30 -18.14
CA GLU A 73 -12.62 -8.86 -17.88
C GLU A 73 -12.68 -8.54 -16.39
N GLU A 74 -13.34 -9.36 -15.57
CA GLU A 74 -13.45 -9.12 -14.12
C GLU A 74 -12.11 -9.41 -13.42
N VAL A 75 -11.49 -10.57 -13.75
CA VAL A 75 -10.15 -10.90 -13.23
C VAL A 75 -9.12 -9.90 -13.70
N ARG A 76 -9.17 -9.49 -14.97
CA ARG A 76 -8.25 -8.50 -15.53
C ARG A 76 -8.38 -7.14 -14.86
N ARG A 77 -9.61 -6.73 -14.50
CA ARG A 77 -9.89 -5.49 -13.77
C ARG A 77 -9.36 -5.56 -12.35
N LEU A 78 -9.72 -6.61 -11.61
CA LEU A 78 -9.21 -6.83 -10.25
C LEU A 78 -7.67 -6.82 -10.23
N ALA A 79 -7.03 -7.56 -11.13
CA ALA A 79 -5.58 -7.61 -11.22
C ALA A 79 -4.96 -6.24 -11.56
N TYR A 80 -5.63 -5.42 -12.38
CA TYR A 80 -5.19 -4.06 -12.65
C TYR A 80 -5.28 -3.19 -11.40
N ASP A 81 -6.40 -3.24 -10.68
CA ASP A 81 -6.66 -2.42 -9.49
C ASP A 81 -5.66 -2.76 -8.37
N ILE A 82 -5.44 -4.06 -8.12
CA ILE A 82 -4.43 -4.54 -7.16
C ILE A 82 -3.03 -4.07 -7.57
N ALA A 83 -2.64 -4.24 -8.84
CA ALA A 83 -1.32 -3.85 -9.30
C ALA A 83 -1.07 -2.35 -9.12
N GLN A 84 -2.05 -1.49 -9.50
CA GLN A 84 -1.92 -0.04 -9.37
C GLN A 84 -1.87 0.41 -7.91
N THR A 85 -2.78 -0.12 -7.09
CA THR A 85 -2.86 0.24 -5.67
C THR A 85 -1.57 -0.17 -4.94
N GLN A 86 -1.13 -1.42 -5.10
CA GLN A 86 0.03 -1.92 -4.38
C GLN A 86 1.35 -1.36 -4.91
N ALA A 87 1.46 -1.06 -6.22
CA ALA A 87 2.62 -0.34 -6.74
C ALA A 87 2.73 1.08 -6.18
N ASN A 88 1.59 1.80 -6.05
CA ASN A 88 1.55 3.12 -5.43
C ASN A 88 1.96 3.06 -3.95
N GLN A 89 1.36 2.16 -3.17
CA GLN A 89 1.69 1.97 -1.76
C GLN A 89 3.16 1.59 -1.56
N ARG A 90 3.71 0.71 -2.40
CA ARG A 90 5.13 0.38 -2.43
C ARG A 90 6.00 1.61 -2.66
N GLY A 91 5.61 2.47 -3.59
CA GLY A 91 6.30 3.73 -3.85
C GLY A 91 6.32 4.65 -2.62
N MET A 92 5.20 4.76 -1.90
CA MET A 92 5.11 5.54 -0.66
C MET A 92 6.04 4.99 0.43
N LEU A 93 6.03 3.67 0.66
CA LEU A 93 6.86 3.00 1.66
C LEU A 93 8.36 3.21 1.39
N LEU A 94 8.79 3.01 0.14
CA LEU A 94 10.18 3.25 -0.26
C LEU A 94 10.56 4.72 -0.18
N GLY A 95 9.63 5.63 -0.52
CA GLY A 95 9.81 7.07 -0.41
C GLY A 95 9.98 7.52 1.06
N TRP A 96 9.27 6.92 2.00
CA TRP A 96 9.49 7.21 3.42
C TRP A 96 10.87 6.77 3.89
N LEU A 97 11.35 5.60 3.50
CA LEU A 97 12.72 5.17 3.81
C LEU A 97 13.76 6.16 3.27
N ASP A 98 13.57 6.65 2.03
CA ASP A 98 14.44 7.68 1.45
C ASP A 98 14.38 8.99 2.24
N LEU A 99 13.20 9.46 2.61
CA LEU A 99 13.01 10.67 3.43
C LEU A 99 13.63 10.55 4.82
N TRP A 100 13.64 9.35 5.40
CA TRP A 100 14.26 9.07 6.70
C TRP A 100 15.77 8.82 6.59
N GLY A 101 16.33 8.75 5.39
CA GLY A 101 17.74 8.39 5.18
C GLY A 101 18.06 6.95 5.56
N LEU A 102 17.09 6.04 5.48
CA LEU A 102 17.21 4.65 5.90
C LEU A 102 17.42 3.71 4.71
N PRO A 103 18.22 2.63 4.87
CA PRO A 103 18.42 1.66 3.80
C PRO A 103 17.13 0.89 3.49
N LYS A 104 16.90 0.61 2.21
CA LYS A 104 15.76 -0.17 1.70
C LYS A 104 15.86 -1.67 1.95
N VAL A 105 17.01 -2.13 2.43
CA VAL A 105 17.27 -3.52 2.83
C VAL A 105 17.75 -3.57 4.26
N SER A 106 17.52 -4.70 4.92
CA SER A 106 17.99 -4.97 6.29
C SER A 106 18.82 -6.25 6.31
N ALA A 107 19.77 -6.33 7.22
CA ALA A 107 20.45 -7.58 7.55
C ALA A 107 19.61 -8.47 8.47
N ASP A 108 18.62 -7.89 9.16
CA ASP A 108 17.70 -8.65 10.00
C ASP A 108 16.69 -9.40 9.11
N PRO A 109 16.29 -10.62 9.49
CA PRO A 109 15.24 -11.35 8.79
C PRO A 109 13.94 -10.55 8.69
N PRO A 110 13.13 -10.77 7.64
CA PRO A 110 11.80 -10.17 7.54
C PRO A 110 10.96 -10.43 8.79
N MET A 111 10.00 -9.57 9.09
CA MET A 111 9.07 -9.66 10.22
C MET A 111 9.72 -9.54 11.62
N THR A 112 11.03 -9.30 11.72
CA THR A 112 11.72 -9.13 13.02
C THR A 112 11.14 -7.96 13.81
N TRP A 113 10.68 -6.89 13.16
CA TRP A 113 10.03 -5.72 13.76
C TRP A 113 8.69 -6.04 14.44
N MET A 114 8.02 -7.13 14.02
CA MET A 114 6.82 -7.66 14.68
C MET A 114 7.13 -8.58 15.86
N GLY A 115 8.40 -8.82 16.16
CA GLY A 115 8.81 -9.77 17.20
C GLY A 115 8.82 -11.23 16.73
N MET A 116 8.60 -11.48 15.44
CA MET A 116 8.59 -12.83 14.86
C MET A 116 10.03 -13.30 14.55
N ARG A 117 10.86 -13.31 15.59
CA ARG A 117 12.25 -13.80 15.49
C ARG A 117 12.22 -15.34 15.40
N GLY A 118 12.94 -15.88 14.42
CA GLY A 118 13.08 -17.34 14.27
C GLY A 118 12.00 -17.98 13.43
N MET A 119 11.25 -17.21 12.63
CA MET A 119 10.52 -17.81 11.51
C MET A 119 11.50 -18.59 10.65
N PRO A 120 11.17 -19.84 10.24
CA PRO A 120 12.01 -20.52 9.27
C PRO A 120 12.18 -19.63 8.04
N PRO A 121 13.38 -19.60 7.43
CA PRO A 121 13.57 -18.87 6.19
C PRO A 121 12.50 -19.33 5.21
N GLY A 122 11.89 -18.37 4.52
CA GLY A 122 10.84 -18.66 3.56
C GLY A 122 11.33 -19.68 2.53
N GLU A 123 10.57 -20.73 2.32
CA GLU A 123 10.89 -21.75 1.34
C GLU A 123 10.66 -21.24 -0.06
N ASP A 124 11.55 -21.59 -0.99
CA ASP A 124 11.38 -21.33 -2.42
C ASP A 124 10.97 -19.87 -2.74
N GLY A 125 11.57 -18.89 -2.08
CA GLY A 125 11.35 -17.47 -2.33
C GLY A 125 10.14 -16.82 -1.64
N ALA A 126 9.34 -17.58 -0.91
CA ALA A 126 8.25 -17.03 -0.09
C ALA A 126 8.82 -16.47 1.23
N LEU A 127 9.24 -15.22 1.23
CA LEU A 127 9.98 -14.60 2.34
C LEU A 127 9.11 -14.27 3.57
N MET A 128 7.82 -14.12 3.40
CA MET A 128 6.88 -13.68 4.43
C MET A 128 5.54 -14.43 4.32
N PRO A 129 4.71 -14.43 5.39
CA PRO A 129 3.41 -15.07 5.36
C PRO A 129 2.56 -14.63 4.17
N GLY A 130 1.89 -15.58 3.54
CA GLY A 130 1.01 -15.36 2.39
C GLY A 130 1.71 -15.19 1.04
N MET A 131 3.02 -15.00 1.00
CA MET A 131 3.74 -14.92 -0.27
C MET A 131 3.71 -16.24 -1.02
N ALA A 132 3.54 -16.16 -2.34
CA ALA A 132 3.65 -17.30 -3.24
C ALA A 132 5.12 -17.73 -3.37
N THR A 133 5.34 -19.03 -3.53
CA THR A 133 6.65 -19.60 -3.83
C THR A 133 7.05 -19.35 -5.29
N ASN A 134 8.34 -19.43 -5.61
CA ASN A 134 8.84 -19.36 -7.00
C ASN A 134 8.21 -20.47 -7.87
N THR A 135 7.98 -21.66 -7.30
CA THR A 135 7.31 -22.76 -7.98
C THR A 135 5.86 -22.41 -8.30
N GLU A 136 5.14 -21.74 -7.39
CA GLU A 136 3.77 -21.29 -7.62
C GLU A 136 3.70 -20.16 -8.66
N LEU A 137 4.65 -19.22 -8.64
CA LEU A 137 4.73 -18.18 -9.68
C LEU A 137 4.96 -18.79 -11.06
N LYS A 138 5.89 -19.76 -11.19
CA LYS A 138 6.12 -20.50 -12.43
C LYS A 138 4.87 -21.27 -12.86
N LYS A 139 4.15 -21.88 -11.91
CA LYS A 139 2.89 -22.57 -12.21
C LYS A 139 1.85 -21.57 -12.74
N LEU A 140 1.68 -20.41 -12.11
CA LEU A 140 0.75 -19.38 -12.56
C LEU A 140 1.10 -18.94 -14.00
N GLN A 141 2.38 -18.76 -14.32
CA GLN A 141 2.86 -18.43 -15.67
C GLN A 141 2.54 -19.50 -16.72
N SER A 142 2.41 -20.76 -16.31
CA SER A 142 2.16 -21.89 -17.22
C SER A 142 0.68 -22.20 -17.45
N LEU A 143 -0.22 -21.61 -16.67
CA LEU A 143 -1.67 -21.80 -16.75
C LEU A 143 -2.30 -20.74 -17.66
N ASP A 144 -3.46 -21.07 -18.25
CA ASP A 144 -4.25 -20.14 -19.05
C ASP A 144 -5.75 -20.19 -18.69
N GLY A 145 -6.48 -19.13 -19.06
CA GLY A 145 -7.93 -19.02 -18.87
C GLY A 145 -8.37 -19.30 -17.45
N LYS A 146 -9.48 -20.05 -17.31
CA LYS A 146 -10.07 -20.35 -15.99
C LYS A 146 -9.10 -20.98 -14.98
N GLN A 147 -8.13 -21.78 -15.45
CA GLN A 147 -7.15 -22.38 -14.54
C GLN A 147 -6.22 -21.33 -13.96
N ALA A 148 -5.75 -20.39 -14.78
CA ALA A 148 -4.94 -19.26 -14.32
C ALA A 148 -5.73 -18.35 -13.38
N GLU A 149 -7.00 -18.08 -13.70
CA GLU A 149 -7.89 -17.25 -12.89
C GLU A 149 -8.06 -17.82 -11.48
N VAL A 150 -8.47 -19.09 -11.39
CA VAL A 150 -8.67 -19.77 -10.09
C VAL A 150 -7.38 -19.79 -9.29
N PHE A 151 -6.27 -20.14 -9.93
CA PHE A 151 -4.99 -20.23 -9.22
C PHE A 151 -4.50 -18.86 -8.73
N TYR A 152 -4.66 -17.81 -9.55
CA TYR A 152 -4.35 -16.43 -9.16
C TYR A 152 -5.20 -15.97 -7.98
N LEU A 153 -6.53 -16.16 -8.04
CA LEU A 153 -7.44 -15.75 -6.98
C LEU A 153 -7.12 -16.46 -5.65
N GLN A 154 -6.72 -17.74 -5.71
CA GLN A 154 -6.29 -18.50 -4.55
C GLN A 154 -4.98 -17.97 -3.96
N LEU A 155 -3.96 -17.72 -4.81
CA LEU A 155 -2.69 -17.15 -4.38
C LEU A 155 -2.86 -15.76 -3.79
N MET A 156 -3.63 -14.89 -4.46
CA MET A 156 -3.84 -13.52 -4.05
C MET A 156 -4.66 -13.43 -2.75
N THR A 157 -5.59 -14.35 -2.52
CA THR A 157 -6.31 -14.45 -1.23
C THR A 157 -5.35 -14.72 -0.08
N GLU A 158 -4.44 -15.68 -0.21
CA GLU A 158 -3.45 -15.97 0.83
C GLU A 158 -2.45 -14.82 1.00
N HIS A 159 -2.05 -14.20 -0.10
CA HIS A 159 -1.18 -13.03 -0.10
C HIS A 159 -1.81 -11.87 0.69
N HIS A 160 -3.09 -11.59 0.48
CA HIS A 160 -3.83 -10.55 1.20
C HIS A 160 -3.96 -10.86 2.69
N LYS A 161 -4.20 -12.12 3.08
CA LYS A 161 -4.20 -12.51 4.50
C LYS A 161 -2.85 -12.19 5.17
N GLY A 162 -1.74 -12.49 4.50
CA GLY A 162 -0.41 -12.13 4.97
C GLY A 162 -0.20 -10.61 5.06
N GLY A 163 -0.65 -9.88 4.04
CA GLY A 163 -0.60 -8.42 3.99
C GLY A 163 -1.40 -7.75 5.10
N ILE A 164 -2.62 -8.24 5.38
CA ILE A 164 -3.46 -7.77 6.49
C ILE A 164 -2.73 -7.95 7.82
N HIS A 165 -2.19 -9.15 8.08
CA HIS A 165 -1.44 -9.41 9.31
C HIS A 165 -0.27 -8.44 9.53
N MET A 166 0.48 -8.14 8.47
CA MET A 166 1.57 -7.16 8.52
C MET A 166 1.05 -5.73 8.76
N ALA A 167 -0.04 -5.36 8.09
CA ALA A 167 -0.64 -4.03 8.19
C ALA A 167 -1.23 -3.78 9.60
N GLU A 168 -1.92 -4.76 10.20
CA GLU A 168 -2.37 -4.73 11.59
C GLU A 168 -1.20 -4.54 12.56
N GLY A 169 -0.08 -5.25 12.31
CA GLY A 169 1.14 -5.08 13.09
C GLY A 169 1.68 -3.65 13.06
N CYS A 170 1.66 -2.97 11.91
CA CYS A 170 2.06 -1.56 11.82
C CYS A 170 1.01 -0.63 12.41
N ALA A 171 -0.28 -0.87 12.21
CA ALA A 171 -1.36 -0.09 12.84
C ALA A 171 -1.22 -0.08 14.36
N ASP A 172 -0.73 -1.17 14.97
CA ASP A 172 -0.41 -1.26 16.40
C ASP A 172 0.93 -0.59 16.75
N LYS A 173 2.03 -0.97 16.10
CA LYS A 173 3.41 -0.72 16.54
C LYS A 173 4.11 0.47 15.91
N CYS A 174 3.72 0.91 14.70
CA CYS A 174 4.36 2.04 14.03
C CYS A 174 4.10 3.34 14.81
N ALA A 175 5.05 4.27 14.77
CA ALA A 175 4.96 5.56 15.44
C ALA A 175 4.54 6.68 14.49
N VAL A 176 4.84 6.55 13.18
CA VAL A 176 4.51 7.56 12.17
C VAL A 176 3.04 7.50 11.81
N GLY A 177 2.29 8.54 12.18
CA GLY A 177 0.83 8.57 12.02
C GLY A 177 0.36 8.41 10.57
N ALA A 178 1.10 8.91 9.58
CA ALA A 178 0.77 8.73 8.18
C ALA A 178 0.89 7.25 7.75
N GLU A 179 1.91 6.56 8.23
CA GLU A 179 2.14 5.14 7.95
C GLU A 179 1.09 4.25 8.62
N LYS A 180 0.73 4.55 9.88
CA LYS A 180 -0.38 3.87 10.58
C LYS A 180 -1.70 3.99 9.81
N ARG A 181 -2.02 5.17 9.30
CA ARG A 181 -3.24 5.37 8.50
C ARG A 181 -3.19 4.61 7.18
N LEU A 182 -2.02 4.57 6.52
CA LEU A 182 -1.86 3.76 5.32
C LEU A 182 -2.04 2.28 5.62
N ALA A 183 -1.44 1.78 6.70
CA ALA A 183 -1.56 0.40 7.15
C ALA A 183 -3.02 0.03 7.45
N GLN A 184 -3.77 0.88 8.16
CA GLN A 184 -5.20 0.66 8.40
C GLN A 184 -5.99 0.62 7.09
N GLY A 185 -5.72 1.53 6.16
CA GLY A 185 -6.36 1.51 4.83
C GLY A 185 -6.04 0.24 4.03
N MET A 186 -4.84 -0.34 4.21
CA MET A 186 -4.49 -1.64 3.62
C MET A 186 -5.34 -2.77 4.21
N VAL A 187 -5.53 -2.79 5.54
CA VAL A 187 -6.41 -3.79 6.20
C VAL A 187 -7.81 -3.76 5.60
N ASP A 188 -8.42 -2.58 5.56
CA ASP A 188 -9.80 -2.40 5.10
C ASP A 188 -9.97 -2.78 3.62
N ALA A 189 -9.04 -2.32 2.77
CA ALA A 189 -9.07 -2.60 1.33
C ALA A 189 -8.83 -4.09 1.03
N GLN A 190 -7.80 -4.69 1.60
CA GLN A 190 -7.46 -6.09 1.34
C GLN A 190 -8.52 -7.05 1.89
N GLN A 191 -9.19 -6.72 3.00
CA GLN A 191 -10.32 -7.49 3.48
C GLN A 191 -11.48 -7.50 2.48
N SER A 192 -11.81 -6.34 1.91
CA SER A 192 -12.85 -6.23 0.87
C SER A 192 -12.47 -7.00 -0.41
N GLU A 193 -11.19 -6.97 -0.79
CA GLU A 193 -10.69 -7.72 -1.95
C GLU A 193 -10.73 -9.24 -1.72
N ILE A 194 -10.46 -9.72 -0.49
CA ILE A 194 -10.64 -11.16 -0.14
C ILE A 194 -12.08 -11.60 -0.34
N GLU A 195 -13.05 -10.79 0.11
CA GLU A 195 -14.48 -11.10 -0.05
C GLU A 195 -14.87 -11.14 -1.53
N LEU A 196 -14.39 -10.19 -2.33
CA LEU A 196 -14.59 -10.17 -3.78
C LEU A 196 -14.00 -11.42 -4.44
N MET A 197 -12.75 -11.77 -4.12
CA MET A 197 -12.08 -12.95 -4.66
C MET A 197 -12.79 -14.25 -4.28
N ALA A 198 -13.35 -14.34 -3.08
CA ALA A 198 -14.15 -15.51 -2.67
C ALA A 198 -15.41 -15.66 -3.52
N GLY A 199 -16.08 -14.56 -3.84
CA GLY A 199 -17.21 -14.53 -4.80
C GLY A 199 -16.81 -15.02 -6.18
N MET A 200 -15.73 -14.46 -6.73
CA MET A 200 -15.19 -14.81 -8.04
C MET A 200 -14.76 -16.29 -8.13
N LEU A 201 -14.17 -16.83 -7.05
CA LEU A 201 -13.83 -18.25 -6.97
C LEU A 201 -15.10 -19.13 -7.00
N LYS A 202 -16.13 -18.77 -6.23
CA LYS A 202 -17.41 -19.50 -6.20
C LYS A 202 -18.06 -19.56 -7.58
N GLU A 203 -18.09 -18.48 -8.33
CA GLU A 203 -18.60 -18.43 -9.70
C GLU A 203 -17.83 -19.36 -10.64
N ARG A 204 -16.57 -19.61 -10.35
CA ARG A 204 -15.69 -20.54 -11.09
C ARG A 204 -15.77 -21.98 -10.57
N GLY A 205 -16.65 -22.26 -9.59
CA GLY A 205 -16.77 -23.59 -8.96
C GLY A 205 -15.55 -23.98 -8.12
N ALA A 206 -14.84 -22.97 -7.58
CA ALA A 206 -13.65 -23.15 -6.77
C ALA A 206 -13.83 -22.50 -5.37
N HIS A 207 -12.84 -22.73 -4.50
CA HIS A 207 -12.81 -22.18 -3.14
C HIS A 207 -11.42 -21.61 -2.84
N PRO A 208 -11.30 -20.68 -1.87
CA PRO A 208 -10.02 -20.30 -1.30
C PRO A 208 -9.25 -21.56 -0.84
N ARG A 209 -7.93 -21.44 -0.76
CA ARG A 209 -7.09 -22.50 -0.17
C ARG A 209 -7.39 -22.64 1.32
N SER A 210 -7.35 -23.85 1.83
CA SER A 210 -7.48 -24.18 3.26
C SER A 210 -6.16 -24.01 3.99
#